data_634e46d98317e9e49a7b02262bee41de
#
_entry.id   634e46d98317e9e49a7b02262bee41de
#
_cell.length_a   1.000
_cell.length_b   1.000
_cell.length_c   1.000
_cell.angle_alpha   90.00
_cell.angle_beta   90.00
_cell.angle_gamma   90.00
#
_symmetry.space_group_name_H-M   'P 1'
#
loop_
_entity.id
_entity.type
_entity.pdbx_description
1 polymer ?
#
loop_
_entity_poly.entity_id
_entity_poly.type
_entity_poly.pdbx_seq_one_letter_code
_entity_poly.pdbx_strand_id
1 'polypeptide(L)'
;MGTHLTRPRAGCALHGALYAATAIDGVTPVLHSTPGCGVQAGFWQGDGGSCGAAAWPTTNLSEKHIVFGGASRLREQIKNTRSIVSSELTVVLTGCPAEMIGDDVEAMAQEARDAGDDVLDLATAGFRGSAYHGHQTFLRGVIAKSTGTESRRAGLINLFGPVPYQDAFWLAEIEELSRLIAGVGLTPNPLFGPLGGVAGLRAVAQAELSLSVSPWGSGAARALDDGFGVPFVDSGSLPIGAVATTELLERVVAAVGEVDDSVARPFIEAERRREAYCLDHLLETLYRQGGPRNFAVAVPSLYAAGLARFLIETLGWSPAAIIVTDDPPPGTREALQRGLAAVHYSEDDDEIARSIVASGAEFVFGSALERPAAARLGVPLVECAAPTHKLGLTTGCGGYRGGVSLLDAIVSSVATFDNAGA
;
A
#
# COMPACT_ATOMS: atom_id res chain seq x y z
N MET A 1 -9.07 -18.65 16.59
CA MET A 1 -8.04 -19.60 16.10
C MET A 1 -7.74 -19.15 14.68
N GLY A 2 -6.52 -18.68 14.43
CA GLY A 2 -6.14 -18.31 13.07
C GLY A 2 -6.20 -19.53 12.14
N THR A 3 -6.80 -19.37 11.01
CA THR A 3 -6.77 -20.35 9.93
C THR A 3 -5.31 -20.58 9.53
N HIS A 4 -4.87 -21.83 9.47
CA HIS A 4 -3.57 -22.17 8.92
C HIS A 4 -3.58 -21.81 7.42
N LEU A 5 -2.77 -20.84 7.04
CA LEU A 5 -2.58 -20.51 5.63
C LEU A 5 -1.65 -21.55 5.01
N THR A 6 -2.07 -22.10 3.89
CA THR A 6 -1.28 -23.09 3.13
C THR A 6 -0.19 -22.37 2.32
N ARG A 7 -0.54 -21.20 1.76
CA ARG A 7 0.35 -20.36 0.95
C ARG A 7 0.04 -18.88 1.23
N PRO A 8 0.66 -18.28 2.26
CA PRO A 8 0.43 -16.88 2.58
C PRO A 8 1.01 -15.96 1.51
N ARG A 9 0.22 -14.97 1.07
CA ARG A 9 0.59 -13.98 0.05
C ARG A 9 1.46 -12.87 0.57
N ALA A 10 1.23 -12.45 1.80
CA ALA A 10 1.96 -11.35 2.42
C ALA A 10 3.10 -11.88 3.28
N GLY A 11 4.20 -11.13 3.34
CA GLY A 11 5.26 -11.33 4.31
C GLY A 11 4.75 -11.10 5.75
N CYS A 12 5.64 -11.20 6.72
CA CYS A 12 5.32 -10.97 8.12
C CYS A 12 5.46 -9.49 8.53
N ALA A 13 5.04 -9.15 9.75
CA ALA A 13 5.09 -7.78 10.26
C ALA A 13 6.48 -7.14 10.21
N LEU A 14 7.55 -7.91 10.46
CA LEU A 14 8.93 -7.41 10.31
C LEU A 14 9.18 -6.91 8.87
N HIS A 15 8.76 -7.67 7.86
CA HIS A 15 8.95 -7.29 6.46
C HIS A 15 8.19 -6.02 6.10
N GLY A 16 6.93 -5.88 6.53
CA GLY A 16 6.14 -4.70 6.23
C GLY A 16 6.68 -3.43 6.86
N ALA A 17 7.14 -3.50 8.10
CA ALA A 17 7.80 -2.37 8.76
C ALA A 17 9.15 -2.03 8.11
N LEU A 18 9.92 -3.06 7.71
CA LEU A 18 11.16 -2.91 6.97
C LEU A 18 10.97 -2.21 5.64
N TYR A 19 9.98 -2.62 4.86
CA TYR A 19 9.68 -2.02 3.56
C TYR A 19 9.18 -0.59 3.70
N ALA A 20 8.34 -0.31 4.70
CA ALA A 20 7.89 1.05 5.00
C ALA A 20 9.08 1.97 5.35
N ALA A 21 9.98 1.51 6.22
CA ALA A 21 11.19 2.27 6.57
C ALA A 21 12.12 2.48 5.37
N THR A 22 12.31 1.44 4.53
CA THR A 22 13.17 1.50 3.34
C THR A 22 12.63 2.44 2.26
N ALA A 23 11.31 2.60 2.18
CA ALA A 23 10.66 3.46 1.19
C ALA A 23 10.76 4.96 1.49
N ILE A 24 11.43 5.37 2.58
CA ILE A 24 11.55 6.76 3.01
C ILE A 24 13.02 7.20 2.96
N ASP A 25 13.30 8.23 2.20
CA ASP A 25 14.63 8.80 2.13
C ASP A 25 15.09 9.36 3.50
N GLY A 26 16.33 9.11 3.85
CA GLY A 26 16.90 9.50 5.15
C GLY A 26 16.60 8.53 6.32
N VAL A 27 15.76 7.49 6.11
CA VAL A 27 15.48 6.45 7.11
C VAL A 27 16.35 5.22 6.89
N THR A 28 17.00 4.75 7.96
CA THR A 28 17.78 3.51 7.93
C THR A 28 17.19 2.48 8.89
N PRO A 29 16.57 1.40 8.39
CA PRO A 29 16.14 0.30 9.24
C PRO A 29 17.32 -0.55 9.73
N VAL A 30 17.27 -0.99 10.98
CA VAL A 30 18.18 -1.94 11.60
C VAL A 30 17.39 -3.16 12.06
N LEU A 31 17.70 -4.31 11.49
CA LEU A 31 17.04 -5.56 11.83
C LEU A 31 17.67 -6.18 13.10
N HIS A 32 16.89 -6.27 14.17
CA HIS A 32 17.30 -7.04 15.34
C HIS A 32 16.71 -8.45 15.27
N SER A 33 17.40 -9.31 14.50
CA SER A 33 16.92 -10.65 14.18
C SER A 33 18.06 -11.58 13.72
N THR A 34 17.69 -12.80 13.36
CA THR A 34 18.58 -13.76 12.69
C THR A 34 18.83 -13.36 11.22
N PRO A 35 19.93 -13.81 10.59
CA PRO A 35 20.27 -13.44 9.23
C PRO A 35 19.20 -13.84 8.20
N GLY A 36 18.46 -14.93 8.46
CA GLY A 36 17.42 -15.43 7.55
C GLY A 36 16.30 -14.43 7.28
N CYS A 37 15.95 -13.56 8.24
CA CYS A 37 14.89 -12.55 8.07
C CYS A 37 15.25 -11.51 7.00
N GLY A 38 16.52 -11.04 7.00
CA GLY A 38 16.99 -10.10 5.97
C GLY A 38 17.08 -10.74 4.58
N VAL A 39 17.54 -11.99 4.51
CA VAL A 39 17.60 -12.74 3.25
C VAL A 39 16.19 -12.93 2.68
N GLN A 40 15.24 -13.36 3.51
CA GLN A 40 13.85 -13.56 3.09
C GLN A 40 13.20 -12.26 2.58
N ALA A 41 13.44 -11.15 3.26
CA ALA A 41 12.94 -9.85 2.81
C ALA A 41 13.47 -9.47 1.42
N GLY A 42 14.74 -9.74 1.12
CA GLY A 42 15.34 -9.52 -0.19
C GLY A 42 14.72 -10.37 -1.31
N PHE A 43 14.37 -11.62 -1.01
CA PHE A 43 13.68 -12.49 -1.97
C PHE A 43 12.28 -11.95 -2.32
N TRP A 44 11.49 -11.55 -1.34
CA TRP A 44 10.16 -11.00 -1.58
C TRP A 44 10.19 -9.73 -2.45
N GLN A 45 11.17 -8.85 -2.23
CA GLN A 45 11.36 -7.69 -3.09
C GLN A 45 11.70 -8.06 -4.54
N GLY A 46 12.55 -9.07 -4.75
CA GLY A 46 12.92 -9.55 -6.09
C GLY A 46 11.72 -10.06 -6.89
N ASP A 47 10.87 -10.86 -6.27
CA ASP A 47 9.69 -11.44 -6.91
C ASP A 47 8.56 -10.41 -7.17
N GLY A 48 8.52 -9.33 -6.40
CA GLY A 48 7.56 -8.24 -6.57
C GLY A 48 7.90 -7.20 -7.64
N GLY A 49 8.96 -7.41 -8.43
CA GLY A 49 9.37 -6.48 -9.48
C GLY A 49 9.98 -5.18 -8.98
N SER A 50 10.29 -5.07 -7.70
CA SER A 50 10.94 -3.89 -7.14
C SER A 50 12.43 -3.88 -7.42
N CYS A 51 12.91 -2.80 -7.97
CA CYS A 51 14.30 -2.57 -8.32
C CYS A 51 15.15 -2.38 -7.07
N GLY A 52 15.99 -3.33 -6.77
CA GLY A 52 17.12 -3.10 -5.89
C GLY A 52 17.25 -4.11 -4.75
N ALA A 53 18.39 -4.78 -4.72
CA ALA A 53 18.86 -5.51 -3.57
C ALA A 53 19.25 -4.51 -2.47
N ALA A 54 18.29 -4.11 -1.63
CA ALA A 54 18.60 -3.34 -0.45
C ALA A 54 19.33 -4.23 0.55
N ALA A 55 20.50 -3.80 0.97
CA ALA A 55 21.24 -4.44 2.07
C ALA A 55 20.85 -3.72 3.36
N TRP A 56 20.23 -4.45 4.29
CA TRP A 56 19.87 -3.88 5.59
C TRP A 56 20.86 -4.26 6.68
N PRO A 57 21.28 -3.30 7.53
CA PRO A 57 22.00 -3.62 8.75
C PRO A 57 21.22 -4.61 9.62
N THR A 58 21.87 -5.69 10.05
CA THR A 58 21.24 -6.70 10.89
C THR A 58 22.18 -7.14 12.01
N THR A 59 21.61 -7.44 13.17
CA THR A 59 22.38 -7.94 14.32
C THR A 59 22.91 -9.35 14.10
N ASN A 60 22.36 -10.11 13.16
CA ASN A 60 22.73 -11.49 12.90
C ASN A 60 22.75 -12.35 14.16
N LEU A 61 21.62 -12.38 14.89
CA LEU A 61 21.50 -13.19 16.10
C LEU A 61 21.81 -14.65 15.80
N SER A 62 22.76 -15.21 16.55
CA SER A 62 23.15 -16.63 16.52
C SER A 62 22.67 -17.33 17.79
N GLU A 63 22.86 -18.65 17.87
CA GLU A 63 22.51 -19.45 19.03
C GLU A 63 23.05 -18.85 20.36
N LYS A 64 24.28 -18.33 20.35
CA LYS A 64 24.86 -17.66 21.52
C LYS A 64 24.00 -16.49 22.01
N HIS A 65 23.47 -15.69 21.09
CA HIS A 65 22.63 -14.55 21.45
C HIS A 65 21.24 -14.98 21.90
N ILE A 66 20.74 -16.10 21.40
CA ILE A 66 19.46 -16.67 21.87
C ILE A 66 19.57 -17.15 23.32
N VAL A 67 20.72 -17.69 23.71
CA VAL A 67 20.94 -18.22 25.07
C VAL A 67 21.29 -17.11 26.08
N PHE A 68 22.12 -16.14 25.68
CA PHE A 68 22.70 -15.14 26.60
C PHE A 68 22.15 -13.72 26.40
N GLY A 69 21.18 -13.52 25.49
CA GLY A 69 20.65 -12.22 25.12
C GLY A 69 21.41 -11.54 23.97
N GLY A 70 20.68 -10.79 23.16
CA GLY A 70 21.18 -10.08 21.98
C GLY A 70 21.31 -8.57 22.14
N ALA A 71 20.90 -8.00 23.30
CA ALA A 71 20.87 -6.53 23.52
C ALA A 71 22.24 -5.86 23.32
N SER A 72 23.32 -6.48 23.79
CA SER A 72 24.69 -5.95 23.56
C SER A 72 25.04 -5.92 22.07
N ARG A 73 24.59 -6.91 21.30
CA ARG A 73 24.78 -6.97 19.86
C ARG A 73 23.96 -5.90 19.13
N LEU A 74 22.75 -5.60 19.61
CA LEU A 74 21.94 -4.50 19.10
C LEU A 74 22.63 -3.13 19.31
N ARG A 75 23.12 -2.88 20.53
CA ARG A 75 23.89 -1.66 20.85
C ARG A 75 25.05 -1.46 19.87
N GLU A 76 25.85 -2.51 19.68
CA GLU A 76 26.98 -2.47 18.74
C GLU A 76 26.51 -2.20 17.31
N GLN A 77 25.41 -2.85 16.87
CA GLN A 77 24.90 -2.69 15.52
C GLN A 77 24.36 -1.26 15.27
N ILE A 78 23.62 -0.68 16.19
CA ILE A 78 23.18 0.74 16.09
C ILE A 78 24.38 1.64 15.92
N LYS A 79 25.39 1.53 16.80
CA LYS A 79 26.61 2.32 16.73
C LYS A 79 27.36 2.16 15.41
N ASN A 80 27.53 0.93 14.93
CA ASN A 80 28.21 0.65 13.66
C ASN A 80 27.43 1.21 12.47
N THR A 81 26.10 1.01 12.45
CA THR A 81 25.26 1.56 11.38
C THR A 81 25.41 3.07 11.28
N ARG A 82 25.30 3.76 12.40
CA ARG A 82 25.46 5.22 12.47
C ARG A 82 26.83 5.72 12.02
N SER A 83 27.89 4.95 12.24
CA SER A 83 29.24 5.32 11.82
C SER A 83 29.48 5.14 10.31
N ILE A 84 28.70 4.30 9.64
CA ILE A 84 28.90 3.91 8.23
C ILE A 84 27.87 4.56 7.32
N VAL A 85 26.60 4.64 7.78
CA VAL A 85 25.46 5.11 7.00
C VAL A 85 25.03 6.48 7.49
N SER A 86 24.95 7.44 6.57
CA SER A 86 24.30 8.72 6.87
C SER A 86 22.81 8.52 6.97
N SER A 87 22.24 8.69 8.15
CA SER A 87 20.83 8.47 8.45
C SER A 87 20.27 9.63 9.27
N GLU A 88 19.13 10.16 8.86
CA GLU A 88 18.40 11.15 9.65
C GLU A 88 17.55 10.52 10.75
N LEU A 89 17.05 9.30 10.50
CA LEU A 89 16.27 8.51 11.44
C LEU A 89 16.68 7.03 11.32
N THR A 90 17.12 6.45 12.42
CA THR A 90 17.37 5.00 12.52
C THR A 90 16.15 4.32 13.10
N VAL A 91 15.65 3.26 12.45
CA VAL A 91 14.50 2.50 12.93
C VAL A 91 14.91 1.06 13.26
N VAL A 92 14.87 0.71 14.54
CA VAL A 92 15.15 -0.65 15.01
C VAL A 92 13.88 -1.49 14.90
N LEU A 93 13.96 -2.60 14.18
CA LEU A 93 12.86 -3.52 13.92
C LEU A 93 13.19 -4.88 14.54
N THR A 94 12.31 -5.39 15.41
CA THR A 94 12.53 -6.67 16.09
C THR A 94 11.97 -7.84 15.29
N GLY A 95 12.77 -8.91 15.14
CA GLY A 95 12.30 -10.19 14.64
C GLY A 95 11.80 -11.11 15.74
N CYS A 96 11.20 -12.24 15.35
CA CYS A 96 10.65 -13.22 16.28
C CYS A 96 11.63 -13.66 17.39
N PRO A 97 12.91 -14.00 17.08
CA PRO A 97 13.84 -14.43 18.12
C PRO A 97 14.11 -13.37 19.18
N ALA A 98 14.29 -12.09 18.79
CA ALA A 98 14.57 -11.00 19.70
C ALA A 98 13.43 -10.78 20.70
N GLU A 99 12.18 -10.81 20.25
CA GLU A 99 11.02 -10.65 21.11
C GLU A 99 10.76 -11.89 21.98
N MET A 100 11.03 -13.09 21.45
CA MET A 100 10.85 -14.34 22.23
C MET A 100 11.82 -14.48 23.39
N ILE A 101 13.07 -14.00 23.23
CA ILE A 101 14.07 -14.01 24.32
C ILE A 101 13.93 -12.80 25.25
N GLY A 102 13.10 -11.82 24.91
CA GLY A 102 12.86 -10.64 25.73
C GLY A 102 14.02 -9.67 25.76
N ASP A 103 14.73 -9.48 24.64
CA ASP A 103 15.79 -8.48 24.55
C ASP A 103 15.24 -7.08 24.83
N ASP A 104 15.96 -6.32 25.66
CA ASP A 104 15.60 -4.94 26.03
C ASP A 104 16.00 -3.95 24.92
N VAL A 105 15.19 -3.94 23.88
CA VAL A 105 15.42 -3.11 22.69
C VAL A 105 15.22 -1.62 22.99
N GLU A 106 14.21 -1.32 23.83
CA GLU A 106 13.91 0.06 24.24
C GLU A 106 15.09 0.70 24.97
N ALA A 107 15.71 -0.01 25.93
CA ALA A 107 16.88 0.49 26.63
C ALA A 107 18.06 0.76 25.69
N MET A 108 18.29 -0.08 24.68
CA MET A 108 19.35 0.12 23.68
C MET A 108 19.07 1.32 22.76
N ALA A 109 17.82 1.48 22.37
CA ALA A 109 17.37 2.63 21.56
C ALA A 109 17.45 3.93 22.39
N GLN A 110 17.08 3.88 23.69
CA GLN A 110 17.17 5.03 24.60
C GLN A 110 18.63 5.47 24.81
N GLU A 111 19.54 4.52 25.02
CA GLU A 111 20.99 4.84 25.12
C GLU A 111 21.51 5.59 23.87
N ALA A 112 21.05 5.20 22.70
CA ALA A 112 21.40 5.89 21.45
C ALA A 112 20.78 7.30 21.37
N ARG A 113 19.51 7.45 21.79
CA ARG A 113 18.85 8.77 21.89
C ARG A 113 19.57 9.71 22.86
N ASP A 114 20.00 9.20 24.01
CA ASP A 114 20.75 9.96 25.00
C ASP A 114 22.14 10.40 24.49
N ALA A 115 22.69 9.67 23.52
CA ALA A 115 23.90 10.03 22.80
C ALA A 115 23.66 11.04 21.64
N GLY A 116 22.42 11.47 21.45
CA GLY A 116 22.03 12.47 20.43
C GLY A 116 21.59 11.88 19.08
N ASP A 117 21.39 10.58 19.00
CA ASP A 117 20.91 9.90 17.80
C ASP A 117 19.38 9.93 17.70
N ASP A 118 18.85 10.10 16.50
CA ASP A 118 17.40 9.97 16.25
C ASP A 118 17.08 8.50 15.98
N VAL A 119 16.56 7.79 16.98
CA VAL A 119 16.27 6.36 16.94
C VAL A 119 14.82 6.09 17.33
N LEU A 120 14.13 5.31 16.51
CA LEU A 120 12.81 4.73 16.77
C LEU A 120 12.95 3.21 16.89
N ASP A 121 12.36 2.62 17.92
CA ASP A 121 12.30 1.18 18.10
C ASP A 121 10.85 0.68 17.97
N LEU A 122 10.68 -0.44 17.27
CA LEU A 122 9.36 -1.00 16.95
C LEU A 122 9.33 -2.52 17.18
N ALA A 123 8.30 -2.97 17.86
CA ALA A 123 8.02 -4.39 18.04
C ALA A 123 7.31 -4.94 16.80
N THR A 124 8.06 -5.69 15.97
CA THR A 124 7.63 -6.13 14.63
C THR A 124 7.80 -7.62 14.38
N ALA A 125 7.87 -8.44 15.44
CA ALA A 125 7.99 -9.89 15.28
C ALA A 125 6.94 -10.46 14.33
N GLY A 126 7.33 -11.47 13.55
CA GLY A 126 6.46 -12.04 12.52
C GLY A 126 5.13 -12.62 13.03
N PHE A 127 5.09 -13.05 14.28
CA PHE A 127 3.86 -13.51 14.91
C PHE A 127 2.87 -12.39 15.29
N ARG A 128 3.22 -11.12 15.09
CA ARG A 128 2.34 -9.96 15.33
C ARG A 128 1.39 -9.68 14.16
N GLY A 129 1.61 -10.30 13.01
CA GLY A 129 0.73 -10.19 11.86
C GLY A 129 1.44 -10.23 10.51
N SER A 130 0.68 -9.91 9.46
CA SER A 130 1.18 -9.82 8.09
C SER A 130 2.02 -8.56 7.86
N ALA A 131 2.59 -8.43 6.66
CA ALA A 131 3.35 -7.24 6.28
C ALA A 131 2.50 -5.94 6.34
N TYR A 132 1.22 -6.01 6.06
CA TYR A 132 0.31 -4.88 6.22
C TYR A 132 0.21 -4.40 7.68
N HIS A 133 0.19 -5.31 8.64
CA HIS A 133 0.24 -4.98 10.07
C HIS A 133 1.57 -4.34 10.46
N GLY A 134 2.68 -4.81 9.87
CA GLY A 134 4.01 -4.21 10.07
C GLY A 134 4.09 -2.77 9.57
N HIS A 135 3.54 -2.49 8.39
CA HIS A 135 3.41 -1.14 7.85
C HIS A 135 2.60 -0.23 8.81
N GLN A 136 1.47 -0.73 9.31
CA GLN A 136 0.64 0.02 10.24
C GLN A 136 1.37 0.29 11.58
N THR A 137 2.16 -0.69 12.06
CA THR A 137 3.02 -0.52 13.26
C THR A 137 4.06 0.56 13.05
N PHE A 138 4.69 0.60 11.86
CA PHE A 138 5.64 1.64 11.49
C PHE A 138 4.99 3.03 11.51
N LEU A 139 3.86 3.21 10.85
CA LEU A 139 3.15 4.50 10.81
C LEU A 139 2.76 4.98 12.22
N ARG A 140 2.24 4.08 13.05
CA ARG A 140 1.89 4.41 14.45
C ARG A 140 3.10 4.85 15.26
N GLY A 141 4.24 4.18 15.10
CA GLY A 141 5.50 4.54 15.77
C GLY A 141 5.99 5.93 15.37
N VAL A 142 5.94 6.26 14.08
CA VAL A 142 6.29 7.59 13.58
C VAL A 142 5.35 8.66 14.15
N ILE A 143 4.03 8.42 14.14
CA ILE A 143 3.05 9.35 14.67
C ILE A 143 3.24 9.56 16.18
N ALA A 144 3.47 8.49 16.94
CA ALA A 144 3.72 8.57 18.38
C ALA A 144 4.98 9.39 18.73
N LYS A 145 5.96 9.44 17.82
CA LYS A 145 7.18 10.26 17.95
C LYS A 145 6.96 11.74 17.60
N SER A 146 5.87 12.07 16.92
CA SER A 146 5.54 13.46 16.56
C SER A 146 5.22 14.28 17.80
N THR A 147 5.73 15.49 17.88
CA THR A 147 5.62 16.32 19.09
C THR A 147 4.40 17.25 19.11
N GLY A 148 3.75 17.46 17.98
CA GLY A 148 2.54 18.29 17.87
C GLY A 148 2.66 19.77 18.31
N THR A 149 3.89 20.22 18.56
CA THR A 149 4.16 21.57 19.09
C THR A 149 4.18 22.67 18.00
N GLU A 150 4.17 22.28 16.75
CA GLU A 150 4.24 23.20 15.62
C GLU A 150 2.86 23.59 15.10
N SER A 151 2.75 24.80 14.52
CA SER A 151 1.51 25.30 13.95
C SER A 151 1.07 24.50 12.72
N ARG A 152 -0.23 24.40 12.50
CA ARG A 152 -0.82 23.87 11.26
C ARG A 152 -0.27 24.57 10.03
N ARG A 153 -0.01 23.78 9.00
CA ARG A 153 0.39 24.29 7.69
C ARG A 153 -0.80 24.22 6.74
N ALA A 154 -1.31 25.41 6.38
CA ALA A 154 -2.44 25.54 5.47
C ALA A 154 -2.17 24.82 4.14
N GLY A 155 -3.16 24.09 3.65
CA GLY A 155 -3.12 23.33 2.41
C GLY A 155 -2.26 22.07 2.44
N LEU A 156 -1.57 21.72 3.54
CA LEU A 156 -0.74 20.52 3.61
C LEU A 156 -1.62 19.29 3.85
N ILE A 157 -1.52 18.30 2.97
CA ILE A 157 -2.36 17.08 2.99
C ILE A 157 -1.49 15.84 3.15
N ASN A 158 -1.61 15.13 4.27
CA ASN A 158 -0.97 13.81 4.41
C ASN A 158 -1.63 12.79 3.47
N LEU A 159 -0.83 11.94 2.85
CA LEU A 159 -1.29 10.87 1.96
C LEU A 159 -1.01 9.50 2.58
N PHE A 160 -2.07 8.74 2.88
CA PHE A 160 -2.00 7.38 3.40
C PHE A 160 -2.79 6.42 2.50
N GLY A 161 -2.25 5.22 2.32
CA GLY A 161 -3.01 4.17 1.63
C GLY A 161 -2.14 3.12 0.99
N PRO A 162 -1.41 3.41 -0.09
CA PRO A 162 -0.53 2.44 -0.71
C PRO A 162 0.55 1.95 0.26
N VAL A 163 0.74 0.63 0.31
CA VAL A 163 1.71 -0.02 1.20
C VAL A 163 2.96 -0.35 0.39
N PRO A 164 4.10 0.30 0.68
CA PRO A 164 5.33 0.11 -0.09
C PRO A 164 5.73 -1.36 -0.21
N TYR A 165 6.07 -1.78 -1.42
CA TYR A 165 6.51 -3.13 -1.81
C TYR A 165 5.50 -4.28 -1.55
N GLN A 166 4.34 -4.00 -0.95
CA GLN A 166 3.22 -4.94 -0.84
C GLN A 166 2.18 -4.71 -1.93
N ASP A 167 1.87 -3.45 -2.19
CA ASP A 167 0.99 -3.08 -3.30
C ASP A 167 1.83 -2.93 -4.58
N ALA A 168 1.39 -3.53 -5.68
CA ALA A 168 2.19 -3.64 -6.91
C ALA A 168 2.63 -2.28 -7.49
N PHE A 169 1.74 -1.29 -7.41
CA PHE A 169 1.93 0.02 -8.04
C PHE A 169 2.06 1.14 -7.02
N TRP A 170 2.46 0.82 -5.78
CA TRP A 170 2.47 1.76 -4.66
C TRP A 170 3.12 3.12 -4.99
N LEU A 171 4.23 3.11 -5.75
CA LEU A 171 4.95 4.32 -6.13
C LEU A 171 4.11 5.18 -7.10
N ALA A 172 3.61 4.57 -8.16
CA ALA A 172 2.77 5.26 -9.15
C ALA A 172 1.46 5.78 -8.55
N GLU A 173 0.88 5.04 -7.58
CA GLU A 173 -0.32 5.47 -6.86
C GLU A 173 -0.04 6.70 -5.98
N ILE A 174 1.09 6.72 -5.27
CA ILE A 174 1.48 7.88 -4.45
C ILE A 174 1.75 9.10 -5.34
N GLU A 175 2.41 8.92 -6.48
CA GLU A 175 2.67 10.00 -7.44
C GLU A 175 1.38 10.55 -8.05
N GLU A 176 0.44 9.68 -8.44
CA GLU A 176 -0.86 10.13 -8.95
C GLU A 176 -1.68 10.85 -7.87
N LEU A 177 -1.77 10.32 -6.65
CA LEU A 177 -2.44 11.00 -5.55
C LEU A 177 -1.81 12.37 -5.26
N SER A 178 -0.48 12.45 -5.27
CA SER A 178 0.25 13.72 -5.10
C SER A 178 -0.10 14.71 -6.22
N ARG A 179 -0.14 14.25 -7.46
CA ARG A 179 -0.53 15.06 -8.62
C ARG A 179 -1.97 15.57 -8.51
N LEU A 180 -2.88 14.73 -8.05
CA LEU A 180 -4.29 15.08 -7.87
C LEU A 180 -4.48 16.16 -6.81
N ILE A 181 -3.82 16.01 -5.65
CA ILE A 181 -3.86 16.99 -4.57
C ILE A 181 -3.22 18.31 -5.01
N ALA A 182 -2.06 18.27 -5.67
CA ALA A 182 -1.44 19.49 -6.22
C ALA A 182 -2.31 20.16 -7.29
N GLY A 183 -3.01 19.38 -8.10
CA GLY A 183 -3.88 19.86 -9.18
C GLY A 183 -5.08 20.67 -8.67
N VAL A 184 -5.57 20.39 -7.46
CA VAL A 184 -6.61 21.19 -6.82
C VAL A 184 -6.07 22.34 -5.96
N GLY A 185 -4.77 22.65 -6.09
CA GLY A 185 -4.15 23.79 -5.40
C GLY A 185 -3.68 23.51 -3.97
N LEU A 186 -3.65 22.25 -3.55
CA LEU A 186 -3.19 21.82 -2.22
C LEU A 186 -1.76 21.26 -2.28
N THR A 187 -1.10 21.17 -1.13
CA THR A 187 0.27 20.65 -1.02
C THR A 187 0.25 19.20 -0.53
N PRO A 188 0.63 18.22 -1.34
CA PRO A 188 0.71 16.83 -0.90
C PRO A 188 1.90 16.62 0.05
N ASN A 189 1.70 15.79 1.08
CA ASN A 189 2.74 15.27 1.96
C ASN A 189 2.79 13.73 1.82
N PRO A 190 3.37 13.18 0.74
CA PRO A 190 3.61 11.76 0.63
C PRO A 190 4.76 11.39 1.58
N LEU A 191 4.58 10.32 2.35
CA LEU A 191 5.63 9.87 3.27
C LEU A 191 6.67 9.02 2.57
N PHE A 192 6.24 8.29 1.55
CA PHE A 192 7.01 7.28 0.85
C PHE A 192 7.40 7.72 -0.56
N GLY A 193 8.47 7.12 -1.08
CA GLY A 193 8.93 7.37 -2.44
C GLY A 193 9.77 8.65 -2.58
N PRO A 194 10.09 9.05 -3.82
CA PRO A 194 11.04 10.12 -4.11
C PRO A 194 10.56 11.52 -3.70
N LEU A 195 9.26 11.69 -3.47
CA LEU A 195 8.66 12.94 -3.00
C LEU A 195 8.50 12.98 -1.47
N GLY A 196 8.74 11.84 -0.79
CA GLY A 196 8.70 11.68 0.66
C GLY A 196 10.04 11.96 1.32
N GLY A 197 10.15 11.60 2.61
CA GLY A 197 11.38 11.72 3.38
C GLY A 197 11.12 12.02 4.85
N VAL A 198 12.20 12.08 5.64
CA VAL A 198 12.12 12.35 7.09
C VAL A 198 11.46 13.70 7.38
N ALA A 199 11.64 14.70 6.52
CA ALA A 199 10.97 15.99 6.67
C ALA A 199 9.43 15.86 6.60
N GLY A 200 8.92 15.02 5.68
CA GLY A 200 7.49 14.70 5.58
C GLY A 200 6.98 13.96 6.82
N LEU A 201 7.76 13.01 7.35
CA LEU A 201 7.42 12.32 8.59
C LEU A 201 7.28 13.29 9.78
N ARG A 202 8.19 14.24 9.90
CA ARG A 202 8.16 15.26 10.97
C ARG A 202 6.99 16.24 10.82
N ALA A 203 6.50 16.42 9.59
CA ALA A 203 5.40 17.34 9.28
C ALA A 203 3.99 16.73 9.42
N VAL A 204 3.85 15.43 9.68
CA VAL A 204 2.52 14.76 9.68
C VAL A 204 1.53 15.39 10.64
N ALA A 205 1.98 15.82 11.83
CA ALA A 205 1.12 16.47 12.83
C ALA A 205 0.78 17.94 12.50
N GLN A 206 1.48 18.55 11.53
CA GLN A 206 1.24 19.91 11.05
C GLN A 206 0.25 19.97 9.89
N ALA A 207 -0.10 18.83 9.29
CA ALA A 207 -0.97 18.80 8.13
C ALA A 207 -2.36 19.35 8.45
N GLU A 208 -2.97 20.03 7.51
CA GLU A 208 -4.34 20.55 7.62
C GLU A 208 -5.37 19.42 7.57
N LEU A 209 -5.09 18.40 6.73
CA LEU A 209 -5.96 17.26 6.54
C LEU A 209 -5.11 15.99 6.27
N SER A 210 -5.62 14.84 6.67
CA SER A 210 -5.10 13.54 6.26
C SER A 210 -6.05 12.89 5.26
N LEU A 211 -5.52 12.43 4.12
CA LEU A 211 -6.25 11.63 3.14
C LEU A 211 -5.85 10.16 3.28
N SER A 212 -6.83 9.28 3.51
CA SER A 212 -6.64 7.84 3.47
C SER A 212 -7.42 7.22 2.31
N VAL A 213 -6.74 6.39 1.50
CA VAL A 213 -7.34 5.67 0.38
C VAL A 213 -7.26 4.15 0.55
N SER A 214 -7.06 3.68 1.78
CA SER A 214 -6.94 2.25 2.09
C SER A 214 -7.27 1.99 3.55
N PRO A 215 -7.83 0.81 3.89
CA PRO A 215 -7.98 0.37 5.27
C PRO A 215 -6.69 0.44 6.11
N TRP A 216 -5.54 0.27 5.46
CA TRP A 216 -4.22 0.28 6.10
C TRP A 216 -3.67 1.69 6.39
N GLY A 217 -4.20 2.70 5.72
CA GLY A 217 -3.93 4.12 6.00
C GLY A 217 -4.85 4.73 7.06
N SER A 218 -6.09 4.22 7.17
CA SER A 218 -7.13 4.79 8.05
C SER A 218 -6.72 4.83 9.53
N GLY A 219 -5.93 3.84 9.99
CA GLY A 219 -5.43 3.80 11.35
C GLY A 219 -4.44 4.93 11.68
N ALA A 220 -3.60 5.31 10.72
CA ALA A 220 -2.67 6.43 10.85
C ALA A 220 -3.41 7.78 10.84
N ALA A 221 -4.34 7.95 9.91
CA ALA A 221 -5.15 9.16 9.81
C ALA A 221 -5.95 9.40 11.10
N ARG A 222 -6.57 8.36 11.65
CA ARG A 222 -7.30 8.43 12.92
C ARG A 222 -6.40 8.75 14.11
N ALA A 223 -5.20 8.16 14.17
CA ALA A 223 -4.25 8.45 15.25
C ALA A 223 -3.78 9.92 15.23
N LEU A 224 -3.69 10.55 14.05
CA LEU A 224 -3.39 11.96 13.91
C LEU A 224 -4.58 12.84 14.32
N ASP A 225 -5.80 12.45 14.04
CA ASP A 225 -6.99 13.14 14.50
C ASP A 225 -7.12 13.08 16.04
N ASP A 226 -7.05 11.88 16.61
CA ASP A 226 -7.15 11.65 18.06
C ASP A 226 -6.02 12.35 18.85
N GLY A 227 -4.78 12.30 18.35
CA GLY A 227 -3.60 12.80 19.05
C GLY A 227 -3.31 14.28 18.81
N PHE A 228 -3.58 14.77 17.62
CA PHE A 228 -3.19 16.13 17.20
C PHE A 228 -4.34 16.94 16.59
N GLY A 229 -5.55 16.38 16.52
CA GLY A 229 -6.72 17.01 15.93
C GLY A 229 -6.56 17.27 14.42
N VAL A 230 -5.76 16.49 13.68
CA VAL A 230 -5.67 16.56 12.22
C VAL A 230 -6.88 15.83 11.62
N PRO A 231 -7.88 16.54 11.07
CA PRO A 231 -9.06 15.89 10.51
C PRO A 231 -8.67 15.00 9.34
N PHE A 232 -9.54 14.05 8.96
CA PHE A 232 -9.25 13.17 7.86
C PHE A 232 -10.43 12.88 6.95
N VAL A 233 -10.11 12.62 5.68
CA VAL A 233 -11.02 12.06 4.67
C VAL A 233 -10.58 10.62 4.41
N ASP A 234 -11.49 9.67 4.59
CA ASP A 234 -11.26 8.25 4.30
C ASP A 234 -12.16 7.81 3.16
N SER A 235 -11.57 7.34 2.06
CA SER A 235 -12.30 6.78 0.91
C SER A 235 -12.55 5.28 1.03
N GLY A 236 -11.85 4.60 1.96
CA GLY A 236 -11.92 3.15 2.15
C GLY A 236 -11.20 2.32 1.09
N SER A 237 -10.97 2.86 -0.10
CA SER A 237 -10.22 2.24 -1.20
C SER A 237 -9.64 3.31 -2.13
N LEU A 238 -8.69 2.91 -2.96
CA LEU A 238 -8.12 3.77 -3.99
C LEU A 238 -9.22 4.18 -4.99
N PRO A 239 -9.39 5.48 -5.29
CA PRO A 239 -10.31 5.93 -6.31
C PRO A 239 -9.78 5.54 -7.70
N ILE A 240 -10.59 4.91 -8.54
CA ILE A 240 -10.22 4.49 -9.89
C ILE A 240 -11.21 5.12 -10.88
N GLY A 241 -10.68 5.84 -11.88
CA GLY A 241 -11.46 6.51 -12.90
C GLY A 241 -12.14 7.80 -12.44
N ALA A 242 -12.80 8.49 -13.39
CA ALA A 242 -13.29 9.85 -13.22
C ALA A 242 -14.34 10.00 -12.11
N VAL A 243 -15.26 9.06 -11.97
CA VAL A 243 -16.36 9.17 -11.00
C VAL A 243 -15.80 9.19 -9.59
N ALA A 244 -15.10 8.11 -9.18
CA ALA A 244 -14.57 7.97 -7.84
C ALA A 244 -13.50 9.03 -7.50
N THR A 245 -12.66 9.40 -8.47
CA THR A 245 -11.61 10.40 -8.27
C THR A 245 -12.19 11.79 -8.09
N THR A 246 -13.20 12.17 -8.88
CA THR A 246 -13.88 13.47 -8.73
C THR A 246 -14.55 13.56 -7.36
N GLU A 247 -15.32 12.56 -6.95
CA GLU A 247 -15.96 12.51 -5.63
C GLU A 247 -14.96 12.64 -4.49
N LEU A 248 -13.80 12.00 -4.60
CA LEU A 248 -12.74 12.12 -3.59
C LEU A 248 -12.19 13.54 -3.52
N LEU A 249 -11.85 14.15 -4.66
CA LEU A 249 -11.31 15.50 -4.71
C LEU A 249 -12.31 16.54 -4.19
N GLU A 250 -13.59 16.41 -4.53
CA GLU A 250 -14.65 17.28 -4.01
C GLU A 250 -14.78 17.16 -2.48
N ARG A 251 -14.67 15.94 -1.92
CA ARG A 251 -14.65 15.73 -0.47
C ARG A 251 -13.43 16.34 0.20
N VAL A 252 -12.25 16.24 -0.40
CA VAL A 252 -11.01 16.84 0.12
C VAL A 252 -11.12 18.37 0.10
N VAL A 253 -11.55 18.96 -1.02
CA VAL A 253 -11.76 20.41 -1.15
C VAL A 253 -12.77 20.92 -0.12
N ALA A 254 -13.89 20.22 0.05
CA ALA A 254 -14.90 20.59 1.03
C ALA A 254 -14.40 20.47 2.49
N ALA A 255 -13.53 19.51 2.79
CA ALA A 255 -12.97 19.31 4.13
C ALA A 255 -11.92 20.37 4.51
N VAL A 256 -11.14 20.86 3.55
CA VAL A 256 -10.20 21.97 3.74
C VAL A 256 -10.92 23.33 3.81
N GLY A 257 -11.93 23.53 3.00
CA GLY A 257 -12.80 24.71 3.01
C GLY A 257 -12.25 25.93 2.26
N GLU A 258 -11.00 26.27 2.43
CA GLU A 258 -10.36 27.43 1.78
C GLU A 258 -9.50 27.00 0.58
N VAL A 259 -10.14 26.49 -0.48
CA VAL A 259 -9.46 26.12 -1.73
C VAL A 259 -9.90 27.08 -2.84
N ASP A 260 -8.97 27.52 -3.69
CA ASP A 260 -9.26 28.36 -4.84
C ASP A 260 -10.02 27.57 -5.92
N ASP A 261 -11.33 27.79 -6.00
CA ASP A 261 -12.22 27.15 -6.97
C ASP A 261 -11.83 27.45 -8.43
N SER A 262 -11.14 28.56 -8.67
CA SER A 262 -10.60 28.90 -10.00
C SER A 262 -9.43 27.98 -10.43
N VAL A 263 -8.82 27.25 -9.48
CA VAL A 263 -7.77 26.25 -9.74
C VAL A 263 -8.37 24.83 -9.74
N ALA A 264 -9.13 24.49 -8.69
CA ALA A 264 -9.61 23.13 -8.50
C ALA A 264 -10.61 22.68 -9.58
N ARG A 265 -11.61 23.51 -9.89
CA ARG A 265 -12.65 23.15 -10.87
C ARG A 265 -12.11 22.95 -12.30
N PRO A 266 -11.32 23.88 -12.88
CA PRO A 266 -10.75 23.65 -14.21
C PRO A 266 -9.88 22.40 -14.32
N PHE A 267 -9.11 22.07 -13.25
CA PHE A 267 -8.32 20.86 -13.21
C PHE A 267 -9.20 19.60 -13.26
N ILE A 268 -10.21 19.50 -12.39
CA ILE A 268 -11.15 18.37 -12.35
C ILE A 268 -11.87 18.22 -13.70
N GLU A 269 -12.35 19.31 -14.29
CA GLU A 269 -13.04 19.28 -15.58
C GLU A 269 -12.12 18.84 -16.72
N ALA A 270 -10.86 19.26 -16.70
CA ALA A 270 -9.87 18.86 -17.74
C ALA A 270 -9.57 17.37 -17.65
N GLU A 271 -9.37 16.83 -16.45
CA GLU A 271 -9.11 15.40 -16.24
C GLU A 271 -10.33 14.55 -16.63
N ARG A 272 -11.53 14.95 -16.23
CA ARG A 272 -12.78 14.27 -16.64
C ARG A 272 -12.95 14.21 -18.15
N ARG A 273 -12.71 15.33 -18.86
CA ARG A 273 -12.79 15.39 -20.32
C ARG A 273 -11.77 14.49 -20.98
N ARG A 274 -10.55 14.43 -20.42
CA ARG A 274 -9.50 13.57 -20.95
C ARG A 274 -9.88 12.08 -20.81
N GLU A 275 -10.37 11.67 -19.65
CA GLU A 275 -10.79 10.27 -19.44
C GLU A 275 -11.97 9.93 -20.36
N ALA A 276 -12.99 10.79 -20.44
CA ALA A 276 -14.13 10.58 -21.32
C ALA A 276 -13.71 10.39 -22.79
N TYR A 277 -12.77 11.22 -23.27
CA TYR A 277 -12.21 11.06 -24.61
C TYR A 277 -11.54 9.70 -24.83
N CYS A 278 -10.75 9.24 -23.87
CA CYS A 278 -10.11 7.92 -23.93
C CYS A 278 -11.14 6.78 -23.88
N LEU A 279 -12.16 6.92 -23.02
CA LEU A 279 -13.25 5.95 -22.90
C LEU A 279 -14.00 5.78 -24.21
N ASP A 280 -14.40 6.87 -24.87
CA ASP A 280 -15.13 6.82 -26.14
C ASP A 280 -14.37 6.01 -27.21
N HIS A 281 -13.04 6.10 -27.23
CA HIS A 281 -12.19 5.35 -28.17
C HIS A 281 -12.04 3.87 -27.80
N LEU A 282 -11.91 3.56 -26.51
CA LEU A 282 -11.65 2.20 -26.03
C LEU A 282 -12.92 1.36 -25.91
N LEU A 283 -14.04 1.98 -25.53
CA LEU A 283 -15.34 1.29 -25.39
C LEU A 283 -15.80 0.68 -26.70
N GLU A 284 -15.61 1.35 -27.84
CA GLU A 284 -15.94 0.76 -29.15
C GLU A 284 -15.20 -0.57 -29.39
N THR A 285 -13.91 -0.61 -29.02
CA THR A 285 -13.08 -1.81 -29.14
C THR A 285 -13.59 -2.92 -28.20
N LEU A 286 -13.90 -2.58 -26.95
CA LEU A 286 -14.46 -3.55 -25.98
C LEU A 286 -15.80 -4.11 -26.42
N TYR A 287 -16.69 -3.27 -26.94
CA TYR A 287 -18.00 -3.73 -27.46
C TYR A 287 -17.86 -4.66 -28.66
N ARG A 288 -16.93 -4.41 -29.56
CA ARG A 288 -16.62 -5.31 -30.68
C ARG A 288 -16.06 -6.65 -30.22
N GLN A 289 -15.39 -6.70 -29.05
CA GLN A 289 -14.81 -7.89 -28.44
C GLN A 289 -15.81 -8.66 -27.54
N GLY A 290 -17.09 -8.31 -27.50
CA GLY A 290 -18.13 -9.08 -26.82
C GLY A 290 -18.94 -8.35 -25.76
N GLY A 291 -18.75 -7.05 -25.52
CA GLY A 291 -19.57 -6.22 -24.64
C GLY A 291 -19.36 -6.48 -23.13
N PRO A 292 -20.39 -6.23 -22.30
CA PRO A 292 -20.30 -6.41 -20.85
C PRO A 292 -19.97 -7.85 -20.45
N ARG A 293 -19.12 -8.02 -19.42
CA ARG A 293 -18.58 -9.30 -18.97
C ARG A 293 -18.89 -9.55 -17.51
N ASN A 294 -18.86 -10.83 -17.12
CA ASN A 294 -18.78 -11.22 -15.72
C ASN A 294 -17.30 -11.25 -15.29
N PHE A 295 -16.97 -10.65 -14.15
CA PHE A 295 -15.60 -10.57 -13.70
C PHE A 295 -15.37 -11.14 -12.29
N ALA A 296 -14.18 -11.67 -12.06
CA ALA A 296 -13.65 -11.96 -10.74
C ALA A 296 -12.50 -11.01 -10.40
N VAL A 297 -12.48 -10.50 -9.17
CA VAL A 297 -11.41 -9.68 -8.62
C VAL A 297 -10.76 -10.44 -7.47
N ALA A 298 -9.43 -10.55 -7.45
CA ALA A 298 -8.64 -11.08 -6.35
C ALA A 298 -7.44 -10.15 -6.09
N VAL A 299 -7.65 -9.13 -5.26
CA VAL A 299 -6.68 -8.05 -5.03
C VAL A 299 -6.69 -7.59 -3.57
N PRO A 300 -5.63 -6.91 -3.09
CA PRO A 300 -5.62 -6.27 -1.77
C PRO A 300 -6.75 -5.25 -1.60
N SER A 301 -7.09 -4.99 -0.34
CA SER A 301 -8.16 -4.06 0.07
C SER A 301 -7.98 -2.64 -0.48
N LEU A 302 -6.74 -2.21 -0.76
CA LEU A 302 -6.45 -0.94 -1.44
C LEU A 302 -7.24 -0.80 -2.75
N TYR A 303 -7.27 -1.87 -3.57
CA TYR A 303 -7.84 -1.84 -4.92
C TYR A 303 -9.27 -2.36 -5.01
N ALA A 304 -9.66 -3.29 -4.11
CA ALA A 304 -10.83 -4.15 -4.30
C ALA A 304 -12.12 -3.38 -4.59
N ALA A 305 -12.49 -2.43 -3.73
CA ALA A 305 -13.74 -1.68 -3.90
C ALA A 305 -13.66 -0.68 -5.06
N GLY A 306 -12.53 0.03 -5.21
CA GLY A 306 -12.35 0.98 -6.32
C GLY A 306 -12.39 0.31 -7.68
N LEU A 307 -11.71 -0.84 -7.81
CA LEU A 307 -11.69 -1.63 -9.04
C LEU A 307 -13.08 -2.19 -9.38
N ALA A 308 -13.75 -2.83 -8.41
CA ALA A 308 -15.08 -3.36 -8.63
C ALA A 308 -16.08 -2.26 -9.03
N ARG A 309 -16.03 -1.10 -8.34
CA ARG A 309 -16.86 0.05 -8.66
C ARG A 309 -16.60 0.57 -10.09
N PHE A 310 -15.35 0.70 -10.48
CA PHE A 310 -14.98 1.13 -11.84
C PHE A 310 -15.53 0.17 -12.91
N LEU A 311 -15.38 -1.13 -12.72
CA LEU A 311 -15.88 -2.14 -13.66
C LEU A 311 -17.42 -2.13 -13.75
N ILE A 312 -18.12 -1.93 -12.64
CA ILE A 312 -19.58 -1.89 -12.59
C ILE A 312 -20.13 -0.58 -13.17
N GLU A 313 -19.66 0.57 -12.65
CA GLU A 313 -20.23 1.88 -12.96
C GLU A 313 -19.77 2.43 -14.32
N THR A 314 -18.51 2.17 -14.70
CA THR A 314 -17.94 2.69 -15.95
C THR A 314 -18.12 1.74 -17.13
N LEU A 315 -17.95 0.42 -16.92
CA LEU A 315 -18.01 -0.56 -17.99
C LEU A 315 -19.33 -1.34 -18.05
N GLY A 316 -20.19 -1.21 -17.04
CA GLY A 316 -21.45 -1.97 -16.96
C GLY A 316 -21.26 -3.46 -16.76
N TRP A 317 -20.09 -3.89 -16.22
CA TRP A 317 -19.78 -5.30 -15.99
C TRP A 317 -20.41 -5.81 -14.70
N SER A 318 -20.58 -7.13 -14.57
CA SER A 318 -21.20 -7.76 -13.41
C SER A 318 -20.17 -8.54 -12.57
N PRO A 319 -20.12 -8.37 -11.24
CA PRO A 319 -19.20 -9.12 -10.40
C PRO A 319 -19.66 -10.56 -10.22
N ALA A 320 -18.82 -11.54 -10.61
CA ALA A 320 -18.99 -12.96 -10.32
C ALA A 320 -18.34 -13.35 -8.98
N ALA A 321 -17.19 -12.75 -8.65
CA ALA A 321 -16.55 -12.87 -7.35
C ALA A 321 -15.72 -11.63 -7.02
N ILE A 322 -15.75 -11.19 -5.75
CA ILE A 322 -14.87 -10.14 -5.23
C ILE A 322 -14.14 -10.72 -4.02
N ILE A 323 -12.82 -10.89 -4.16
CA ILE A 323 -11.95 -11.52 -3.16
C ILE A 323 -10.92 -10.48 -2.73
N VAL A 324 -10.91 -10.17 -1.45
CA VAL A 324 -9.90 -9.32 -0.81
C VAL A 324 -8.80 -10.23 -0.29
N THR A 325 -7.57 -10.01 -0.77
CA THR A 325 -6.43 -10.93 -0.58
C THR A 325 -5.51 -10.57 0.58
N ASP A 326 -5.87 -9.59 1.36
CA ASP A 326 -5.26 -9.22 2.64
C ASP A 326 -6.30 -9.33 3.77
N ASP A 327 -5.85 -9.16 5.03
CA ASP A 327 -6.71 -9.20 6.22
C ASP A 327 -6.91 -7.80 6.83
N PRO A 328 -7.70 -6.91 6.19
CA PRO A 328 -7.87 -5.54 6.66
C PRO A 328 -8.55 -5.51 8.04
N PRO A 329 -8.27 -4.47 8.87
CA PRO A 329 -8.85 -4.35 10.21
C PRO A 329 -10.37 -4.51 10.19
N PRO A 330 -10.97 -5.27 11.12
CA PRO A 330 -12.40 -5.57 11.09
C PRO A 330 -13.31 -4.35 10.95
N GLY A 331 -12.98 -3.24 11.63
CA GLY A 331 -13.75 -2.00 11.55
C GLY A 331 -13.75 -1.28 10.20
N THR A 332 -12.89 -1.71 9.25
CA THR A 332 -12.81 -1.14 7.90
C THR A 332 -13.54 -2.00 6.86
N ARG A 333 -13.86 -3.25 7.18
CA ARG A 333 -14.52 -4.20 6.25
C ARG A 333 -15.92 -3.75 5.84
N GLU A 334 -16.68 -3.15 6.75
CA GLU A 334 -18.00 -2.61 6.45
C GLU A 334 -17.93 -1.50 5.38
N ALA A 335 -16.88 -0.69 5.41
CA ALA A 335 -16.66 0.35 4.41
C ALA A 335 -16.35 -0.24 3.03
N LEU A 336 -15.56 -1.32 2.98
CA LEU A 336 -15.26 -2.04 1.75
C LEU A 336 -16.49 -2.74 1.15
N GLN A 337 -17.41 -3.20 2.00
CA GLN A 337 -18.62 -3.91 1.56
C GLN A 337 -19.73 -2.97 1.08
N ARG A 338 -19.66 -1.68 1.42
CA ARG A 338 -20.68 -0.71 1.00
C ARG A 338 -20.76 -0.61 -0.52
N GLY A 339 -21.91 -0.94 -1.09
CA GLY A 339 -22.17 -0.91 -2.52
C GLY A 339 -21.67 -2.14 -3.31
N LEU A 340 -21.06 -3.11 -2.63
CA LEU A 340 -20.66 -4.37 -3.22
C LEU A 340 -21.55 -5.51 -2.70
N ALA A 341 -21.93 -6.45 -3.55
CA ALA A 341 -22.80 -7.58 -3.17
C ALA A 341 -22.01 -8.55 -2.30
N ALA A 342 -21.40 -9.47 -2.39
CA ALA A 342 -20.66 -10.34 -1.48
C ALA A 342 -19.15 -10.13 -1.64
N VAL A 343 -18.47 -9.79 -0.56
CA VAL A 343 -17.02 -9.72 -0.52
C VAL A 343 -16.47 -10.89 0.29
N HIS A 344 -15.58 -11.66 -0.30
CA HIS A 344 -14.89 -12.77 0.34
C HIS A 344 -13.49 -12.30 0.76
N TYR A 345 -13.01 -12.73 1.94
CA TYR A 345 -11.67 -12.41 2.45
C TYR A 345 -10.87 -13.70 2.56
N SER A 346 -9.75 -13.79 1.87
CA SER A 346 -8.84 -14.93 1.98
C SER A 346 -7.42 -14.52 1.61
N GLU A 347 -6.46 -14.97 2.43
CA GLU A 347 -5.01 -14.86 2.16
C GLU A 347 -4.43 -16.20 1.65
N ASP A 348 -5.28 -17.23 1.44
CA ASP A 348 -4.87 -18.55 1.00
C ASP A 348 -5.03 -18.70 -0.52
N ASP A 349 -3.92 -18.90 -1.23
CA ASP A 349 -3.89 -19.00 -2.69
C ASP A 349 -4.77 -20.12 -3.25
N ASP A 350 -4.84 -21.25 -2.56
CA ASP A 350 -5.62 -22.40 -3.03
C ASP A 350 -7.14 -22.11 -2.87
N GLU A 351 -7.54 -21.41 -1.82
CA GLU A 351 -8.93 -20.98 -1.62
C GLU A 351 -9.34 -19.93 -2.64
N ILE A 352 -8.48 -18.94 -2.89
CA ILE A 352 -8.70 -17.89 -3.89
C ILE A 352 -8.84 -18.51 -5.27
N ALA A 353 -7.94 -19.42 -5.66
CA ALA A 353 -8.01 -20.08 -6.96
C ALA A 353 -9.28 -20.90 -7.13
N ARG A 354 -9.72 -21.63 -6.08
CA ARG A 354 -10.99 -22.36 -6.11
C ARG A 354 -12.19 -21.43 -6.25
N SER A 355 -12.20 -20.30 -5.54
CA SER A 355 -13.30 -19.32 -5.58
C SER A 355 -13.40 -18.69 -6.97
N ILE A 356 -12.27 -18.33 -7.60
CA ILE A 356 -12.24 -17.80 -8.98
C ILE A 356 -12.82 -18.82 -9.95
N VAL A 357 -12.34 -20.07 -9.92
CA VAL A 357 -12.83 -21.10 -10.84
C VAL A 357 -14.32 -21.39 -10.64
N ALA A 358 -14.78 -21.45 -9.38
CA ALA A 358 -16.17 -21.68 -9.06
C ALA A 358 -17.10 -20.53 -9.48
N SER A 359 -16.60 -19.31 -9.61
CA SER A 359 -17.38 -18.13 -10.00
C SER A 359 -17.86 -18.16 -11.45
N GLY A 360 -17.16 -18.90 -12.33
CA GLY A 360 -17.44 -18.89 -13.77
C GLY A 360 -17.23 -17.54 -14.44
N ALA A 361 -16.34 -16.69 -13.89
CA ALA A 361 -16.04 -15.38 -14.45
C ALA A 361 -15.48 -15.49 -15.87
N GLU A 362 -15.78 -14.49 -16.69
CA GLU A 362 -15.29 -14.35 -18.08
C GLU A 362 -14.03 -13.48 -18.15
N PHE A 363 -13.66 -12.86 -17.01
CA PHE A 363 -12.49 -11.97 -16.88
C PHE A 363 -11.96 -12.04 -15.46
N VAL A 364 -10.63 -12.09 -15.29
CA VAL A 364 -10.00 -12.12 -13.98
C VAL A 364 -9.10 -10.90 -13.80
N PHE A 365 -9.22 -10.24 -12.66
CA PHE A 365 -8.34 -9.16 -12.19
C PHE A 365 -7.64 -9.63 -10.93
N GLY A 366 -6.31 -9.61 -10.94
CA GLY A 366 -5.56 -10.14 -9.81
C GLY A 366 -4.06 -9.93 -9.94
N SER A 367 -3.30 -10.86 -9.38
CA SER A 367 -1.85 -10.92 -9.49
C SER A 367 -1.40 -12.02 -10.48
N ALA A 368 -0.10 -12.23 -10.60
CA ALA A 368 0.43 -13.36 -11.36
C ALA A 368 0.02 -14.73 -10.77
N LEU A 369 -0.36 -14.79 -9.49
CA LEU A 369 -0.81 -16.00 -8.81
C LEU A 369 -2.18 -16.51 -9.32
N GLU A 370 -3.01 -15.62 -9.87
CA GLU A 370 -4.32 -15.98 -10.44
C GLU A 370 -4.22 -16.56 -11.86
N ARG A 371 -3.05 -16.50 -12.49
CA ARG A 371 -2.85 -17.03 -13.86
C ARG A 371 -3.29 -18.49 -14.04
N PRO A 372 -3.00 -19.45 -13.12
CA PRO A 372 -3.48 -20.82 -13.25
C PRO A 372 -5.01 -20.92 -13.18
N ALA A 373 -5.67 -20.09 -12.36
CA ALA A 373 -7.12 -20.09 -12.25
C ALA A 373 -7.79 -19.50 -13.51
N ALA A 374 -7.28 -18.40 -14.03
CA ALA A 374 -7.73 -17.79 -15.29
C ALA A 374 -7.54 -18.76 -16.49
N ALA A 375 -6.40 -19.45 -16.55
CA ALA A 375 -6.14 -20.46 -17.58
C ALA A 375 -7.12 -21.64 -17.51
N ARG A 376 -7.54 -22.09 -16.31
CA ARG A 376 -8.55 -23.13 -16.15
C ARG A 376 -9.92 -22.70 -16.65
N LEU A 377 -10.26 -21.43 -16.48
CA LEU A 377 -11.50 -20.85 -17.01
C LEU A 377 -11.42 -20.55 -18.51
N GLY A 378 -10.20 -20.49 -19.09
CA GLY A 378 -10.00 -20.07 -20.46
C GLY A 378 -10.35 -18.58 -20.68
N VAL A 379 -9.95 -17.72 -19.74
CA VAL A 379 -10.30 -16.29 -19.74
C VAL A 379 -9.08 -15.38 -19.58
N PRO A 380 -9.13 -14.12 -20.03
CA PRO A 380 -8.06 -13.14 -19.84
C PRO A 380 -7.82 -12.82 -18.36
N LEU A 381 -6.54 -12.55 -18.03
CA LEU A 381 -6.09 -12.02 -16.74
C LEU A 381 -5.51 -10.62 -16.92
N VAL A 382 -6.00 -9.67 -16.13
CA VAL A 382 -5.37 -8.36 -15.95
C VAL A 382 -4.63 -8.35 -14.62
N GLU A 383 -3.30 -8.29 -14.67
CA GLU A 383 -2.48 -8.14 -13.47
C GLU A 383 -2.56 -6.70 -12.95
N CYS A 384 -3.11 -6.52 -11.77
CA CYS A 384 -3.28 -5.25 -11.05
C CYS A 384 -2.93 -5.35 -9.55
N ALA A 385 -2.34 -6.47 -9.11
CA ALA A 385 -1.87 -6.69 -7.76
C ALA A 385 -0.51 -7.41 -7.76
N ALA A 386 0.22 -7.36 -6.65
CA ALA A 386 1.45 -8.09 -6.46
C ALA A 386 1.21 -9.58 -6.11
N PRO A 387 2.10 -10.51 -6.54
CA PRO A 387 3.21 -10.30 -7.47
C PRO A 387 2.73 -10.07 -8.91
N THR A 388 3.47 -9.28 -9.67
CA THR A 388 3.12 -8.96 -11.07
C THR A 388 4.34 -8.99 -11.96
N HIS A 389 4.15 -9.32 -13.24
CA HIS A 389 5.18 -9.21 -14.28
C HIS A 389 5.31 -7.79 -14.84
N LYS A 390 4.48 -6.85 -14.37
CA LYS A 390 4.52 -5.45 -14.79
C LYS A 390 5.45 -4.64 -13.91
N LEU A 391 6.27 -3.80 -14.52
CA LEU A 391 7.02 -2.77 -13.80
C LEU A 391 6.10 -1.57 -13.54
N GLY A 392 5.48 -1.53 -12.36
CA GLY A 392 4.52 -0.50 -11.95
C GLY A 392 5.16 0.80 -11.46
N LEU A 393 6.21 1.30 -12.13
CA LEU A 393 6.93 2.49 -11.67
C LEU A 393 6.26 3.82 -12.02
N THR A 394 5.54 3.87 -13.15
CA THR A 394 5.00 5.13 -13.69
C THR A 394 3.50 5.13 -13.90
N THR A 395 2.86 3.98 -13.90
CA THR A 395 1.42 3.83 -14.13
C THR A 395 0.82 2.85 -13.13
N GLY A 396 -0.15 3.33 -12.36
CA GLY A 396 -0.96 2.55 -11.45
C GLY A 396 -2.39 2.38 -11.96
N CYS A 397 -3.29 1.98 -11.07
CA CYS A 397 -4.72 1.87 -11.34
C CYS A 397 -5.52 3.07 -10.78
N GLY A 398 -4.92 3.86 -9.89
CA GLY A 398 -5.58 4.95 -9.20
C GLY A 398 -5.74 6.24 -10.01
N GLY A 399 -6.70 7.06 -9.62
CA GLY A 399 -6.94 8.35 -10.20
C GLY A 399 -7.56 8.31 -11.61
N TYR A 400 -7.59 9.44 -12.26
CA TYR A 400 -8.04 9.56 -13.65
C TYR A 400 -7.12 8.80 -14.62
N ARG A 401 -5.79 8.92 -14.43
CA ARG A 401 -4.81 8.26 -15.28
C ARG A 401 -4.84 6.76 -15.12
N GLY A 402 -5.03 6.28 -13.90
CA GLY A 402 -5.15 4.87 -13.61
C GLY A 402 -6.37 4.22 -14.24
N GLY A 403 -7.51 4.91 -14.28
CA GLY A 403 -8.70 4.45 -14.99
C GLY A 403 -8.42 4.20 -16.49
N VAL A 404 -7.76 5.15 -17.16
CA VAL A 404 -7.35 5.00 -18.57
C VAL A 404 -6.34 3.85 -18.76
N SER A 405 -5.34 3.75 -17.85
CA SER A 405 -4.35 2.68 -17.90
C SER A 405 -4.97 1.29 -17.70
N LEU A 406 -5.97 1.19 -16.84
CA LEU A 406 -6.72 -0.04 -16.62
C LEU A 406 -7.50 -0.46 -17.87
N LEU A 407 -8.13 0.48 -18.55
CA LEU A 407 -8.84 0.23 -19.82
C LEU A 407 -7.89 -0.29 -20.90
N ASP A 408 -6.73 0.34 -21.05
CA ASP A 408 -5.70 -0.11 -21.98
C ASP A 408 -5.25 -1.54 -21.65
N ALA A 409 -5.03 -1.84 -20.38
CA ALA A 409 -4.67 -3.18 -19.92
C ALA A 409 -5.78 -4.22 -20.20
N ILE A 410 -7.06 -3.85 -20.06
CA ILE A 410 -8.20 -4.72 -20.38
C ILE A 410 -8.21 -5.05 -21.87
N VAL A 411 -8.17 -4.03 -22.74
CA VAL A 411 -8.17 -4.23 -24.20
C VAL A 411 -6.97 -5.06 -24.65
N SER A 412 -5.79 -4.74 -24.15
CA SER A 412 -4.55 -5.45 -24.50
C SER A 412 -4.56 -6.91 -24.05
N SER A 413 -5.19 -7.22 -22.89
CA SER A 413 -5.28 -8.60 -22.39
C SER A 413 -6.16 -9.49 -23.27
N VAL A 414 -7.27 -8.95 -23.80
CA VAL A 414 -8.14 -9.67 -24.74
C VAL A 414 -7.38 -9.98 -26.03
N ALA A 415 -6.74 -8.98 -26.62
CA ALA A 415 -5.97 -9.15 -27.85
C ALA A 415 -4.83 -10.19 -27.70
N THR A 416 -4.18 -10.21 -26.54
CA THR A 416 -3.12 -11.20 -26.26
C THR A 416 -3.68 -12.60 -26.05
N PHE A 417 -4.83 -12.72 -25.39
CA PHE A 417 -5.49 -13.99 -25.12
C PHE A 417 -5.98 -14.65 -26.43
N ASP A 418 -6.63 -13.91 -27.30
CA ASP A 418 -7.13 -14.40 -28.58
C ASP A 418 -5.99 -14.91 -29.48
N ASN A 419 -4.85 -14.22 -29.50
CA ASN A 419 -3.67 -14.64 -30.26
C ASN A 419 -2.96 -15.87 -29.69
N ALA A 420 -3.08 -16.17 -28.40
CA ALA A 420 -2.48 -17.34 -27.77
C ALA A 420 -3.30 -18.63 -28.00
N GLY A 421 -4.58 -18.49 -28.40
CA GLY A 421 -5.48 -19.59 -28.74
C GLY A 421 -5.52 -19.94 -30.23
N ALA A 422 -4.89 -19.15 -31.08
CA ALA A 422 -4.75 -19.37 -32.52
C ALA A 422 -3.40 -20.01 -32.85
#